data_13611b56c3e4e043b53250a40cc82b0c
#
_entry.id   13611b56c3e4e043b53250a40cc82b0c
#
_cell.length_a   1.000
_cell.length_b   1.000
_cell.length_c   1.000
_cell.angle_alpha   90.00
_cell.angle_beta   90.00
_cell.angle_gamma   90.00
#
_symmetry.space_group_name_H-M   'P 1'
#
loop_
_entity.id
_entity.type
_entity.pdbx_description
1 polymer ?
#
loop_
_entity_poly.entity_id
_entity_poly.type
_entity_poly.pdbx_seq_one_letter_code
_entity_poly.pdbx_strand_id
1 'polypeptide(L)'
;MRLWPFRRRSAAAPVDYSGFAIAELAPQLGGVLAVEQVRTEGHALGFGGQLLLPPSSALTELIARFRPLGYTPFLQAGAAGLTWVRALPFVDVQAPSKPRINIILFVLTVLSTITAGSGAFFAFNPFTQPGRILDGVPFAFTLLAILGTHEFGHYFTARAYGASVSLPYFIPAPPPFLFGTLGAIIRMRSPARDRNSLFDIAAAGPLAGLVVALPALWIGLGWSKVAELPAGGSVVFGDSLLMRFMTWLAFGHLPPGHDVFVHPVALAGWVGLFVTALNLIPVGQLDGGRIAYALFGARHRQVSVATFLGLLALGAITGSANWFVWAFLLFFVMGFQHQPPLDDLSPLSPGRYAVGVFCLILLILLIPPVPVAIQ
;
A
#
# COMPACT_ATOMS: atom_id res chain seq x y z
N MET A 1 -6.97 -7.39 -21.64
CA MET A 1 -6.93 -7.33 -20.17
C MET A 1 -6.30 -6.00 -19.76
N ARG A 2 -7.10 -5.08 -19.18
CA ARG A 2 -6.78 -3.64 -19.08
C ARG A 2 -6.34 -3.31 -17.68
N LEU A 3 -5.03 -3.24 -17.43
CA LEU A 3 -4.49 -2.82 -16.12
C LEU A 3 -3.36 -1.81 -16.30
N TRP A 4 -3.70 -0.65 -16.85
CA TRP A 4 -2.80 0.49 -16.84
C TRP A 4 -3.55 1.71 -16.29
N PRO A 5 -3.20 2.27 -15.11
CA PRO A 5 -3.97 3.34 -14.46
C PRO A 5 -3.77 4.73 -15.08
N PHE A 6 -2.91 4.87 -16.09
CA PHE A 6 -2.75 6.14 -16.77
C PHE A 6 -3.84 6.29 -17.85
N ARG A 7 -4.92 6.99 -17.47
CA ARG A 7 -6.07 7.26 -18.35
C ARG A 7 -5.62 8.11 -19.54
N ARG A 8 -5.76 7.56 -20.75
CA ARG A 8 -5.63 8.29 -22.00
C ARG A 8 -6.58 9.49 -22.04
N ARG A 9 -6.10 10.65 -22.48
CA ARG A 9 -6.93 11.55 -23.26
C ARG A 9 -7.19 10.85 -24.60
N SER A 10 -8.46 10.78 -25.02
CA SER A 10 -8.86 10.20 -26.29
C SER A 10 -8.14 10.93 -27.42
N ALA A 11 -7.30 10.19 -28.14
CA ALA A 11 -6.78 10.60 -29.42
C ALA A 11 -7.32 9.63 -30.48
N ALA A 12 -7.52 10.13 -31.66
CA ALA A 12 -8.04 9.50 -32.84
C ALA A 12 -7.43 8.10 -33.14
N ALA A 13 -8.07 7.36 -34.02
CA ALA A 13 -7.70 5.99 -34.43
C ALA A 13 -6.18 5.82 -34.66
N PRO A 14 -5.60 4.67 -34.30
CA PRO A 14 -4.17 4.49 -34.37
C PRO A 14 -3.73 4.44 -35.85
N VAL A 15 -3.12 5.51 -36.31
CA VAL A 15 -2.18 5.44 -37.41
C VAL A 15 -0.99 4.63 -36.88
N ASP A 16 -0.48 3.69 -37.67
CA ASP A 16 0.70 2.91 -37.31
C ASP A 16 1.95 3.79 -37.37
N TYR A 17 2.22 4.54 -36.29
CA TYR A 17 3.40 5.38 -36.14
C TYR A 17 4.64 4.61 -35.67
N SER A 18 4.60 3.27 -35.63
CA SER A 18 5.70 2.46 -35.07
C SER A 18 7.00 2.67 -35.83
N GLY A 19 6.96 2.72 -37.17
CA GLY A 19 8.15 2.96 -37.98
C GLY A 19 8.75 4.34 -37.78
N PHE A 20 7.94 5.39 -37.68
CA PHE A 20 8.38 6.76 -37.43
C PHE A 20 8.97 6.91 -36.01
N ALA A 21 8.30 6.37 -35.02
CA ALA A 21 8.75 6.41 -33.63
C ALA A 21 10.06 5.60 -33.41
N ILE A 22 10.24 4.48 -34.11
CA ILE A 22 11.50 3.73 -34.09
C ILE A 22 12.62 4.57 -34.69
N ALA A 23 12.39 5.22 -35.84
CA ALA A 23 13.39 6.07 -36.50
C ALA A 23 13.80 7.27 -35.63
N GLU A 24 12.89 7.78 -34.81
CA GLU A 24 13.14 8.93 -33.90
C GLU A 24 13.85 8.48 -32.61
N LEU A 25 13.50 7.32 -32.03
CA LEU A 25 14.04 6.86 -30.76
C LEU A 25 15.36 6.08 -30.89
N ALA A 26 15.55 5.31 -31.98
CA ALA A 26 16.75 4.48 -32.16
C ALA A 26 18.06 5.29 -32.11
N PRO A 27 18.18 6.48 -32.73
CA PRO A 27 19.38 7.31 -32.60
C PRO A 27 19.69 7.76 -31.17
N GLN A 28 18.66 7.89 -30.33
CA GLN A 28 18.80 8.33 -28.94
C GLN A 28 19.46 7.26 -28.05
N LEU A 29 19.53 6.02 -28.51
CA LEU A 29 20.19 4.92 -27.81
C LEU A 29 21.71 4.88 -28.03
N GLY A 30 22.23 5.69 -28.95
CA GLY A 30 23.66 5.76 -29.28
C GLY A 30 24.50 6.04 -28.03
N GLY A 31 25.54 5.22 -27.81
CA GLY A 31 26.40 5.27 -26.63
C GLY A 31 25.81 4.78 -25.31
N VAL A 32 24.52 4.36 -25.30
CA VAL A 32 23.83 3.81 -24.11
C VAL A 32 23.51 2.34 -24.27
N LEU A 33 22.99 1.94 -25.43
CA LEU A 33 22.60 0.56 -25.75
C LEU A 33 23.13 0.17 -27.13
N ALA A 34 23.87 -0.94 -27.21
CA ALA A 34 24.17 -1.59 -28.49
C ALA A 34 22.95 -2.39 -28.93
N VAL A 35 22.11 -1.79 -29.80
CA VAL A 35 20.83 -2.37 -30.19
C VAL A 35 21.04 -3.58 -31.10
N GLU A 36 20.49 -4.74 -30.71
CA GLU A 36 20.52 -5.99 -31.47
C GLU A 36 19.12 -6.37 -32.01
N GLN A 37 18.08 -5.99 -31.29
CA GLN A 37 16.70 -6.35 -31.59
C GLN A 37 15.78 -5.16 -31.36
N VAL A 38 14.73 -5.06 -32.20
CA VAL A 38 13.66 -4.08 -32.03
C VAL A 38 12.33 -4.83 -32.06
N ARG A 39 11.44 -4.52 -31.09
CA ARG A 39 10.09 -5.12 -31.01
C ARG A 39 9.06 -4.04 -30.79
N THR A 40 7.89 -4.22 -31.37
CA THR A 40 6.72 -3.39 -31.10
C THR A 40 5.72 -4.22 -30.28
N GLU A 41 5.37 -3.74 -29.09
CA GLU A 41 4.43 -4.41 -28.18
C GLU A 41 3.24 -3.47 -27.91
N GLY A 42 2.25 -3.51 -28.77
CA GLY A 42 1.10 -2.59 -28.70
C GLY A 42 1.53 -1.14 -28.91
N HIS A 43 1.52 -0.33 -27.81
CA HIS A 43 1.97 1.08 -27.85
C HIS A 43 3.39 1.27 -27.32
N ALA A 44 4.06 0.22 -26.84
CA ALA A 44 5.42 0.27 -26.38
C ALA A 44 6.37 -0.14 -27.48
N LEU A 45 7.51 0.54 -27.55
CA LEU A 45 8.65 0.17 -28.39
C LEU A 45 9.72 -0.44 -27.50
N GLY A 46 10.21 -1.61 -27.86
CA GLY A 46 11.27 -2.31 -27.15
C GLY A 46 12.54 -2.39 -27.99
N PHE A 47 13.65 -1.97 -27.42
CA PHE A 47 15.00 -2.08 -27.99
C PHE A 47 15.80 -3.03 -27.10
N GLY A 48 16.17 -4.18 -27.65
CA GLY A 48 16.97 -5.20 -26.96
C GLY A 48 18.42 -5.11 -27.38
N GLY A 49 19.35 -5.25 -26.45
CA GLY A 49 20.77 -5.19 -26.75
C GLY A 49 21.63 -5.22 -25.47
N GLN A 50 22.90 -4.88 -25.64
CA GLN A 50 23.86 -4.80 -24.53
C GLN A 50 23.96 -3.35 -24.03
N LEU A 51 23.81 -3.18 -22.70
CA LEU A 51 23.98 -1.88 -22.08
C LEU A 51 25.46 -1.47 -22.08
N LEU A 52 25.76 -0.25 -22.53
CA LEU A 52 27.12 0.29 -22.61
C LEU A 52 27.50 1.11 -21.39
N LEU A 53 26.52 1.47 -20.56
CA LEU A 53 26.68 2.25 -19.32
C LEU A 53 26.07 1.48 -18.13
N PRO A 54 26.48 1.80 -16.89
CA PRO A 54 25.78 1.29 -15.71
C PRO A 54 24.29 1.66 -15.75
N PRO A 55 23.35 0.77 -15.28
CA PRO A 55 21.90 0.98 -15.41
C PRO A 55 21.40 2.35 -14.95
N SER A 56 21.87 2.83 -13.81
CA SER A 56 21.46 4.14 -13.26
C SER A 56 21.89 5.32 -14.13
N SER A 57 23.08 5.26 -14.75
CA SER A 57 23.58 6.27 -15.68
C SER A 57 22.84 6.19 -17.01
N ALA A 58 22.65 4.97 -17.53
CA ALA A 58 21.89 4.72 -18.75
C ALA A 58 20.45 5.26 -18.63
N LEU A 59 19.77 4.97 -17.51
CA LEU A 59 18.42 5.49 -17.27
C LEU A 59 18.39 7.03 -17.25
N THR A 60 19.35 7.67 -16.59
CA THR A 60 19.42 9.14 -16.52
C THR A 60 19.55 9.77 -17.90
N GLU A 61 20.43 9.22 -18.71
CA GLU A 61 20.67 9.66 -20.08
C GLU A 61 19.43 9.43 -20.97
N LEU A 62 18.83 8.25 -20.87
CA LEU A 62 17.64 7.91 -21.65
C LEU A 62 16.42 8.77 -21.27
N ILE A 63 16.24 9.08 -19.99
CA ILE A 63 15.17 9.99 -19.56
C ILE A 63 15.37 11.38 -20.20
N ALA A 64 16.59 11.89 -20.18
CA ALA A 64 16.90 13.21 -20.77
C ALA A 64 16.61 13.25 -22.28
N ARG A 65 16.93 12.17 -23.00
CA ARG A 65 16.76 12.08 -24.46
C ARG A 65 15.34 11.71 -24.90
N PHE A 66 14.62 10.87 -24.13
CA PHE A 66 13.29 10.37 -24.50
C PHE A 66 12.17 11.32 -24.08
N ARG A 67 12.33 12.04 -22.98
CA ARG A 67 11.32 12.96 -22.45
C ARG A 67 10.89 14.08 -23.44
N PRO A 68 11.80 14.73 -24.18
CA PRO A 68 11.42 15.70 -25.20
C PRO A 68 10.59 15.12 -26.33
N LEU A 69 10.78 13.81 -26.62
CA LEU A 69 10.05 13.05 -27.64
C LEU A 69 8.71 12.50 -27.14
N GLY A 70 8.34 12.75 -25.88
CA GLY A 70 7.08 12.28 -25.30
C GLY A 70 7.11 10.83 -24.79
N TYR A 71 8.29 10.25 -24.58
CA TYR A 71 8.45 8.86 -24.14
C TYR A 71 9.12 8.77 -22.78
N THR A 72 8.78 7.69 -22.06
CA THR A 72 9.41 7.30 -20.80
C THR A 72 10.10 5.94 -20.96
N PRO A 73 11.43 5.86 -20.72
CA PRO A 73 12.20 4.63 -20.83
C PRO A 73 12.04 3.76 -19.60
N PHE A 74 12.00 2.42 -19.79
CA PHE A 74 12.08 1.41 -18.75
C PHE A 74 13.21 0.43 -19.10
N LEU A 75 14.10 0.17 -18.15
CA LEU A 75 15.18 -0.80 -18.28
C LEU A 75 14.75 -2.12 -17.65
N GLN A 76 14.76 -3.20 -18.43
CA GLN A 76 14.34 -4.51 -17.97
C GLN A 76 15.32 -5.59 -18.42
N ALA A 77 15.51 -6.64 -17.61
CA ALA A 77 16.28 -7.80 -18.01
C ALA A 77 15.50 -8.63 -19.03
N GLY A 78 16.16 -9.02 -20.09
CA GLY A 78 15.65 -9.93 -21.11
C GLY A 78 16.24 -11.33 -21.01
N ALA A 79 15.81 -12.20 -21.91
CA ALA A 79 16.42 -13.51 -22.07
C ALA A 79 17.84 -13.41 -22.65
N ALA A 80 18.67 -14.41 -22.43
CA ALA A 80 20.04 -14.53 -22.97
C ALA A 80 20.97 -13.37 -22.61
N GLY A 81 20.77 -12.71 -21.45
CA GLY A 81 21.62 -11.61 -20.99
C GLY A 81 21.37 -10.26 -21.68
N LEU A 82 20.38 -10.18 -22.57
CA LEU A 82 19.99 -8.91 -23.18
C LEU A 82 19.31 -7.98 -22.19
N THR A 83 19.54 -6.69 -22.36
CA THR A 83 18.77 -5.64 -21.69
C THR A 83 17.73 -5.08 -22.65
N TRP A 84 16.51 -4.91 -22.17
CA TRP A 84 15.44 -4.25 -22.92
C TRP A 84 15.25 -2.82 -22.43
N VAL A 85 15.35 -1.86 -23.32
CA VAL A 85 14.87 -0.49 -23.14
C VAL A 85 13.47 -0.43 -23.76
N ARG A 86 12.44 -0.33 -22.90
CA ARG A 86 11.05 -0.19 -23.34
C ARG A 86 10.65 1.27 -23.28
N ALA A 87 10.33 1.87 -24.41
CA ALA A 87 9.83 3.24 -24.51
C ALA A 87 8.28 3.22 -24.48
N LEU A 88 7.70 3.85 -23.47
CA LEU A 88 6.25 4.01 -23.35
C LEU A 88 5.85 5.44 -23.68
N PRO A 89 4.79 5.68 -24.51
CA PRO A 89 4.39 7.00 -24.97
C PRO A 89 3.62 7.77 -23.87
N PHE A 90 4.30 8.12 -22.79
CA PHE A 90 3.81 9.06 -21.80
C PHE A 90 4.99 9.80 -21.15
N VAL A 91 4.74 11.00 -20.71
CA VAL A 91 5.66 11.78 -19.85
C VAL A 91 4.90 12.11 -18.58
N ASP A 92 5.57 11.92 -17.44
CA ASP A 92 5.02 12.38 -16.17
C ASP A 92 4.93 13.91 -16.18
N VAL A 93 3.71 14.41 -16.33
CA VAL A 93 3.40 15.82 -16.21
C VAL A 93 2.89 16.06 -14.80
N GLN A 94 3.58 16.89 -14.04
CA GLN A 94 3.12 17.32 -12.72
C GLN A 94 1.78 18.06 -12.86
N ALA A 95 0.69 17.32 -12.79
CA ALA A 95 -0.63 17.93 -12.77
C ALA A 95 -0.82 18.67 -11.43
N PRO A 96 -1.38 19.88 -11.45
CA PRO A 96 -1.65 20.65 -10.24
C PRO A 96 -2.51 19.84 -9.28
N SER A 97 -2.11 19.77 -8.01
CA SER A 97 -2.91 19.16 -6.97
C SER A 97 -4.18 20.01 -6.73
N LYS A 98 -5.31 19.34 -6.53
CA LYS A 98 -6.56 20.01 -6.11
C LYS A 98 -6.77 19.76 -4.61
N PRO A 99 -6.09 20.52 -3.71
CA PRO A 99 -6.09 20.25 -2.27
C PRO A 99 -7.49 20.31 -1.64
N ARG A 100 -8.43 21.01 -2.27
CA ARG A 100 -9.83 21.11 -1.79
C ARG A 100 -10.48 19.74 -1.60
N ILE A 101 -10.27 18.80 -2.53
CA ILE A 101 -10.86 17.46 -2.44
C ILE A 101 -10.24 16.71 -1.25
N ASN A 102 -8.93 16.80 -1.07
CA ASN A 102 -8.24 16.16 0.05
C ASN A 102 -8.75 16.69 1.39
N ILE A 103 -8.94 18.02 1.51
CA ILE A 103 -9.46 18.67 2.73
C ILE A 103 -10.90 18.22 3.00
N ILE A 104 -11.79 18.24 2.00
CA ILE A 104 -13.18 17.80 2.16
C ILE A 104 -13.24 16.35 2.64
N LEU A 105 -12.52 15.46 1.98
CA LEU A 105 -12.47 14.04 2.35
C LEU A 105 -11.90 13.85 3.76
N PHE A 106 -10.86 14.61 4.13
CA PHE A 106 -10.30 14.57 5.48
C PHE A 106 -11.33 14.99 6.54
N VAL A 107 -12.05 16.11 6.32
CA VAL A 107 -13.08 16.57 7.27
C VAL A 107 -14.20 15.54 7.39
N LEU A 108 -14.67 14.99 6.27
CA LEU A 108 -15.69 13.92 6.29
C LEU A 108 -15.20 12.69 7.03
N THR A 109 -13.92 12.33 6.87
CA THR A 109 -13.32 11.19 7.58
C THR A 109 -13.18 11.49 9.08
N VAL A 110 -12.83 12.69 9.49
CA VAL A 110 -12.85 13.10 10.91
C VAL A 110 -14.24 12.89 11.50
N LEU A 111 -15.27 13.39 10.83
CA LEU A 111 -16.66 13.26 11.31
C LEU A 111 -17.11 11.80 11.39
N SER A 112 -16.84 11.00 10.35
CA SER A 112 -17.23 9.58 10.33
C SER A 112 -16.46 8.73 11.34
N THR A 113 -15.16 9.01 11.58
CA THR A 113 -14.36 8.30 12.59
C THR A 113 -14.75 8.68 14.01
N ILE A 114 -15.09 9.95 14.30
CA ILE A 114 -15.65 10.35 15.60
C ILE A 114 -16.97 9.61 15.84
N THR A 115 -17.87 9.60 14.86
CA THR A 115 -19.16 8.91 14.97
C THR A 115 -18.98 7.42 15.21
N ALA A 116 -18.10 6.75 14.47
CA ALA A 116 -17.81 5.33 14.65
C ALA A 116 -17.18 5.04 16.02
N GLY A 117 -16.16 5.82 16.41
CA GLY A 117 -15.44 5.67 17.68
C GLY A 117 -16.30 5.89 18.91
N SER A 118 -17.40 6.65 18.80
CA SER A 118 -18.36 6.84 19.90
C SER A 118 -19.33 5.65 20.07
N GLY A 119 -19.39 4.73 19.11
CA GLY A 119 -20.39 3.67 19.07
C GLY A 119 -21.79 4.15 18.69
N ALA A 120 -21.91 5.33 18.10
CA ALA A 120 -23.20 5.87 17.64
C ALA A 120 -23.88 4.90 16.65
N PHE A 121 -25.19 4.84 16.69
CA PHE A 121 -26.07 3.92 15.97
C PHE A 121 -25.98 2.45 16.38
N PHE A 122 -24.96 2.04 17.12
CA PHE A 122 -24.82 0.67 17.67
C PHE A 122 -25.12 0.62 19.16
N ALA A 123 -24.47 1.51 19.95
CA ALA A 123 -24.61 1.56 21.40
C ALA A 123 -25.62 2.62 21.89
N PHE A 124 -25.95 3.61 21.09
CA PHE A 124 -26.89 4.68 21.42
C PHE A 124 -27.43 5.38 20.16
N ASN A 125 -28.55 6.10 20.32
CA ASN A 125 -29.10 6.94 19.26
C ASN A 125 -28.47 8.35 19.32
N PRO A 126 -27.71 8.77 18.31
CA PRO A 126 -27.00 10.05 18.31
C PRO A 126 -27.95 11.26 18.25
N PHE A 127 -29.19 11.10 17.79
CA PHE A 127 -30.17 12.17 17.75
C PHE A 127 -30.78 12.48 19.13
N THR A 128 -30.83 11.48 20.03
CA THR A 128 -31.32 11.67 21.39
C THR A 128 -30.22 11.98 22.41
N GLN A 129 -28.99 11.58 22.12
CA GLN A 129 -27.81 11.75 22.98
C GLN A 129 -26.61 12.33 22.20
N PRO A 130 -26.74 13.56 21.61
CA PRO A 130 -25.72 14.09 20.69
C PRO A 130 -24.37 14.34 21.37
N GLY A 131 -24.34 14.66 22.67
CA GLY A 131 -23.10 14.90 23.44
C GLY A 131 -22.18 13.67 23.48
N ARG A 132 -22.73 12.45 23.43
CA ARG A 132 -21.94 11.20 23.44
C ARG A 132 -21.14 10.97 22.17
N ILE A 133 -21.43 11.68 21.10
CA ILE A 133 -20.62 11.60 19.87
C ILE A 133 -19.17 12.00 20.16
N LEU A 134 -18.94 12.93 21.09
CA LEU A 134 -17.59 13.38 21.47
C LEU A 134 -16.77 12.30 22.17
N ASP A 135 -17.39 11.24 22.69
CA ASP A 135 -16.68 10.09 23.27
C ASP A 135 -15.81 9.37 22.21
N GLY A 136 -16.11 9.56 20.92
CA GLY A 136 -15.32 9.03 19.81
C GLY A 136 -14.06 9.83 19.46
N VAL A 137 -13.86 11.01 20.03
CA VAL A 137 -12.71 11.88 19.71
C VAL A 137 -11.36 11.20 19.98
N PRO A 138 -11.13 10.50 21.13
CA PRO A 138 -9.86 9.83 21.38
C PRO A 138 -9.55 8.74 20.34
N PHE A 139 -10.56 7.97 19.92
CA PHE A 139 -10.42 6.97 18.85
C PHE A 139 -10.06 7.63 17.51
N ALA A 140 -10.85 8.63 17.10
CA ALA A 140 -10.66 9.31 15.82
C ALA A 140 -9.31 10.00 15.72
N PHE A 141 -8.91 10.75 16.74
CA PHE A 141 -7.62 11.43 16.79
C PHE A 141 -6.46 10.44 16.66
N THR A 142 -6.50 9.36 17.43
CA THR A 142 -5.45 8.33 17.41
C THR A 142 -5.39 7.61 16.05
N LEU A 143 -6.53 7.16 15.52
CA LEU A 143 -6.59 6.47 14.24
C LEU A 143 -6.10 7.36 13.10
N LEU A 144 -6.54 8.62 13.05
CA LEU A 144 -6.14 9.57 12.02
C LEU A 144 -4.67 9.98 12.15
N ALA A 145 -4.12 10.02 13.36
CA ALA A 145 -2.69 10.23 13.57
C ALA A 145 -1.88 9.05 12.99
N ILE A 146 -2.31 7.81 13.23
CA ILE A 146 -1.65 6.61 12.69
C ILE A 146 -1.73 6.61 11.15
N LEU A 147 -2.93 6.74 10.58
CA LEU A 147 -3.13 6.75 9.13
C LEU A 147 -2.42 7.93 8.46
N GLY A 148 -2.48 9.11 9.08
CA GLY A 148 -1.79 10.30 8.59
C GLY A 148 -0.28 10.09 8.54
N THR A 149 0.31 9.58 9.62
CA THR A 149 1.76 9.31 9.68
C THR A 149 2.16 8.26 8.64
N HIS A 150 1.34 7.22 8.44
CA HIS A 150 1.53 6.22 7.39
C HIS A 150 1.58 6.87 6.00
N GLU A 151 0.55 7.60 5.61
CA GLU A 151 0.48 8.21 4.28
C GLU A 151 1.52 9.30 4.05
N PHE A 152 1.81 10.10 5.08
CA PHE A 152 2.88 11.09 5.00
C PHE A 152 4.27 10.45 4.97
N GLY A 153 4.47 9.27 5.54
CA GLY A 153 5.67 8.46 5.35
C GLY A 153 5.93 8.18 3.87
N HIS A 154 4.94 7.65 3.17
CA HIS A 154 5.02 7.45 1.72
C HIS A 154 5.21 8.77 0.97
N TYR A 155 4.44 9.80 1.31
CA TYR A 155 4.45 11.08 0.63
C TYR A 155 5.83 11.76 0.67
N PHE A 156 6.41 11.90 1.86
CA PHE A 156 7.70 12.57 2.01
C PHE A 156 8.84 11.76 1.39
N THR A 157 8.81 10.43 1.53
CA THR A 157 9.81 9.57 0.89
C THR A 157 9.71 9.63 -0.62
N ALA A 158 8.51 9.57 -1.21
CA ALA A 158 8.33 9.73 -2.65
C ALA A 158 8.83 11.09 -3.15
N ARG A 159 8.54 12.16 -2.41
CA ARG A 159 9.02 13.50 -2.73
C ARG A 159 10.53 13.63 -2.65
N ALA A 160 11.18 12.99 -1.67
CA ALA A 160 12.64 12.96 -1.55
C ALA A 160 13.31 12.29 -2.76
N TYR A 161 12.65 11.29 -3.36
CA TYR A 161 13.08 10.68 -4.62
C TYR A 161 12.67 11.46 -5.88
N GLY A 162 12.08 12.65 -5.74
CA GLY A 162 11.61 13.46 -6.88
C GLY A 162 10.39 12.91 -7.59
N ALA A 163 9.71 11.88 -7.00
CA ALA A 163 8.52 11.32 -7.59
C ALA A 163 7.32 12.27 -7.45
N SER A 164 6.48 12.30 -8.48
CA SER A 164 5.22 13.05 -8.46
C SER A 164 4.17 12.24 -7.71
N VAL A 165 3.64 12.82 -6.62
CA VAL A 165 2.70 12.17 -5.72
C VAL A 165 1.62 13.14 -5.27
N SER A 166 0.38 12.65 -5.06
CA SER A 166 -0.71 13.45 -4.52
C SER A 166 -0.61 13.60 -3.01
N LEU A 167 -1.27 14.62 -2.45
CA LEU A 167 -1.61 14.62 -1.02
C LEU A 167 -2.48 13.40 -0.68
N PRO A 168 -2.48 12.93 0.58
CA PRO A 168 -3.31 11.83 1.02
C PRO A 168 -4.80 12.09 0.79
N TYR A 169 -5.51 11.07 0.33
CA TYR A 169 -6.98 11.02 0.26
C TYR A 169 -7.47 10.12 1.38
N PHE A 170 -8.03 10.71 2.43
CA PHE A 170 -8.71 9.97 3.48
C PHE A 170 -10.10 9.57 3.00
N ILE A 171 -10.47 8.30 3.16
CA ILE A 171 -11.72 7.75 2.62
C ILE A 171 -12.72 7.58 3.76
N PRO A 172 -13.74 8.46 3.86
CA PRO A 172 -14.75 8.34 4.90
C PRO A 172 -15.62 7.11 4.66
N ALA A 173 -16.00 6.43 5.74
CA ALA A 173 -16.90 5.29 5.72
C ALA A 173 -17.90 5.42 6.88
N PRO A 174 -19.04 6.11 6.65
CA PRO A 174 -20.04 6.28 7.68
C PRO A 174 -20.66 4.93 8.08
N PRO A 175 -21.37 4.84 9.21
CA PRO A 175 -22.08 3.63 9.62
C PRO A 175 -22.88 3.00 8.47
N PRO A 176 -22.86 1.67 8.31
CA PRO A 176 -22.49 0.66 9.32
C PRO A 176 -21.00 0.26 9.38
N PHE A 177 -20.09 0.98 8.77
CA PHE A 177 -18.66 0.66 8.85
C PHE A 177 -18.11 0.95 10.25
N LEU A 178 -17.51 -0.09 10.86
CA LEU A 178 -17.09 -0.09 12.27
C LEU A 178 -16.07 0.99 12.63
N PHE A 179 -15.18 1.34 11.71
CA PHE A 179 -14.04 2.23 12.00
C PHE A 179 -14.20 3.66 11.46
N GLY A 180 -15.30 3.94 10.74
CA GLY A 180 -15.58 5.26 10.19
C GLY A 180 -14.67 5.68 9.02
N THR A 181 -13.77 4.82 8.58
CA THR A 181 -12.89 5.05 7.43
C THR A 181 -12.54 3.72 6.76
N LEU A 182 -12.28 3.78 5.45
CA LEU A 182 -11.64 2.71 4.67
C LEU A 182 -10.12 2.91 4.57
N GLY A 183 -9.54 3.79 5.38
CA GLY A 183 -8.14 4.14 5.34
C GLY A 183 -7.85 5.43 4.58
N ALA A 184 -6.60 5.61 4.21
CA ALA A 184 -6.15 6.71 3.37
C ALA A 184 -5.24 6.16 2.27
N ILE A 185 -5.09 6.90 1.18
CA ILE A 185 -4.25 6.51 0.06
C ILE A 185 -3.54 7.73 -0.53
N ILE A 186 -2.28 7.58 -0.90
CA ILE A 186 -1.61 8.50 -1.82
C ILE A 186 -1.65 7.93 -3.24
N ARG A 187 -1.67 8.80 -4.23
CA ARG A 187 -1.59 8.41 -5.63
C ARG A 187 -0.21 8.77 -6.19
N MET A 188 0.60 7.76 -6.46
CA MET A 188 1.82 7.95 -7.26
C MET A 188 1.43 8.26 -8.71
N ARG A 189 2.01 9.32 -9.26
CA ARG A 189 1.76 9.79 -10.64
C ARG A 189 2.89 9.41 -11.57
N SER A 190 4.10 9.20 -11.03
CA SER A 190 5.27 8.68 -11.73
C SER A 190 5.65 7.30 -11.22
N PRO A 191 6.21 6.42 -12.06
CA PRO A 191 6.85 5.19 -11.62
C PRO A 191 8.01 5.50 -10.66
N ALA A 192 8.34 4.54 -9.77
CA ALA A 192 9.55 4.61 -8.98
C ALA A 192 10.78 4.54 -9.90
N ARG A 193 11.88 5.22 -9.53
CA ARG A 193 13.10 5.30 -10.35
C ARG A 193 13.76 3.92 -10.48
N ASP A 194 13.92 3.21 -9.37
CA ASP A 194 14.59 1.92 -9.26
C ASP A 194 13.98 1.08 -8.13
N ARG A 195 14.50 -0.13 -7.90
CA ARG A 195 14.03 -1.02 -6.84
C ARG A 195 14.29 -0.44 -5.44
N ASN A 196 15.35 0.35 -5.24
CA ASN A 196 15.64 0.97 -3.95
C ASN A 196 14.61 2.05 -3.60
N SER A 197 14.31 2.94 -4.53
CA SER A 197 13.28 3.97 -4.34
C SER A 197 11.88 3.38 -4.21
N LEU A 198 11.56 2.32 -5.00
CA LEU A 198 10.31 1.59 -4.87
C LEU A 198 10.14 1.02 -3.46
N PHE A 199 11.20 0.38 -2.95
CA PHE A 199 11.25 -0.22 -1.61
C PHE A 199 11.09 0.85 -0.52
N ASP A 200 11.90 1.91 -0.55
CA ASP A 200 11.90 2.96 0.48
C ASP A 200 10.53 3.65 0.56
N ILE A 201 9.94 3.97 -0.59
CA ILE A 201 8.59 4.55 -0.64
C ILE A 201 7.58 3.58 -0.03
N ALA A 202 7.63 2.30 -0.39
CA ALA A 202 6.66 1.31 0.08
C ALA A 202 6.81 1.00 1.58
N ALA A 203 8.03 0.92 2.11
CA ALA A 203 8.27 0.59 3.52
C ALA A 203 8.04 1.77 4.46
N ALA A 204 8.20 3.00 3.97
CA ALA A 204 8.13 4.22 4.78
C ALA A 204 6.76 4.40 5.47
N GLY A 205 5.65 4.11 4.78
CA GLY A 205 4.31 4.24 5.35
C GLY A 205 4.06 3.27 6.50
N PRO A 206 4.12 1.96 6.26
CA PRO A 206 3.92 0.96 7.30
C PRO A 206 4.82 1.17 8.53
N LEU A 207 6.10 1.48 8.33
CA LEU A 207 7.04 1.71 9.42
C LEU A 207 6.74 3.00 10.19
N ALA A 208 6.39 4.08 9.50
CA ALA A 208 6.01 5.34 10.15
C ALA A 208 4.69 5.20 10.93
N GLY A 209 3.68 4.52 10.36
CA GLY A 209 2.43 4.22 11.03
C GLY A 209 2.63 3.37 12.29
N LEU A 210 3.54 2.39 12.24
CA LEU A 210 3.88 1.52 13.36
C LEU A 210 4.47 2.30 14.54
N VAL A 211 5.32 3.31 14.27
CA VAL A 211 5.92 4.18 15.30
C VAL A 211 4.85 4.91 16.13
N VAL A 212 3.69 5.21 15.55
CA VAL A 212 2.57 5.85 16.27
C VAL A 212 1.61 4.79 16.84
N ALA A 213 1.34 3.70 16.11
CA ALA A 213 0.38 2.69 16.52
C ALA A 213 0.83 1.91 17.77
N LEU A 214 2.11 1.57 17.89
CA LEU A 214 2.63 0.83 19.05
C LEU A 214 2.51 1.61 20.37
N PRO A 215 2.99 2.88 20.48
CA PRO A 215 2.77 3.68 21.67
C PRO A 215 1.29 3.92 21.97
N ALA A 216 0.46 4.16 20.95
CA ALA A 216 -0.96 4.34 21.13
C ALA A 216 -1.62 3.10 21.72
N LEU A 217 -1.31 1.91 21.19
CA LEU A 217 -1.78 0.64 21.73
C LEU A 217 -1.33 0.47 23.19
N TRP A 218 -0.05 0.70 23.50
CA TRP A 218 0.50 0.55 24.84
C TRP A 218 -0.18 1.47 25.86
N ILE A 219 -0.27 2.77 25.56
CA ILE A 219 -0.93 3.77 26.42
C ILE A 219 -2.40 3.42 26.59
N GLY A 220 -3.08 3.05 25.47
CA GLY A 220 -4.48 2.69 25.49
C GLY A 220 -4.77 1.41 26.30
N LEU A 221 -3.88 0.41 26.27
CA LEU A 221 -3.97 -0.78 27.11
C LEU A 221 -3.87 -0.41 28.58
N GLY A 222 -2.98 0.50 28.96
CA GLY A 222 -2.89 1.03 30.35
C GLY A 222 -4.17 1.72 30.82
N TRP A 223 -5.03 2.21 29.94
CA TRP A 223 -6.33 2.81 30.24
C TRP A 223 -7.50 1.82 30.07
N SER A 224 -7.24 0.61 29.60
CA SER A 224 -8.22 -0.44 29.40
C SER A 224 -8.55 -1.18 30.72
N LYS A 225 -9.66 -1.91 30.76
CA LYS A 225 -10.13 -2.60 31.95
C LYS A 225 -10.33 -4.08 31.66
N VAL A 226 -9.93 -4.92 32.60
CA VAL A 226 -10.28 -6.36 32.60
C VAL A 226 -11.64 -6.52 33.24
N ALA A 227 -12.58 -7.17 32.58
CA ALA A 227 -13.92 -7.46 33.10
C ALA A 227 -14.44 -8.79 32.54
N GLU A 228 -15.49 -9.32 33.15
CA GLU A 228 -16.19 -10.52 32.69
C GLU A 228 -16.82 -10.30 31.31
N LEU A 229 -16.76 -11.32 30.45
CA LEU A 229 -17.42 -11.30 29.15
C LEU A 229 -18.95 -11.19 29.34
N PRO A 230 -19.62 -10.25 28.65
CA PRO A 230 -21.08 -10.13 28.74
C PRO A 230 -21.76 -11.38 28.19
N ALA A 231 -22.87 -11.80 28.81
CA ALA A 231 -23.68 -12.94 28.41
C ALA A 231 -24.48 -12.75 27.10
N GLY A 232 -24.21 -11.71 26.32
CA GLY A 232 -24.93 -11.40 25.07
C GLY A 232 -23.98 -10.93 23.99
N GLY A 233 -24.40 -11.02 22.73
CA GLY A 233 -23.58 -10.80 21.55
C GLY A 233 -22.65 -9.59 21.63
N SER A 234 -21.36 -9.83 21.51
CA SER A 234 -20.31 -8.82 21.51
C SER A 234 -19.47 -8.91 20.23
N VAL A 235 -18.96 -7.76 19.79
CA VAL A 235 -17.95 -7.72 18.71
C VAL A 235 -16.60 -7.94 19.34
N VAL A 236 -15.96 -9.04 18.99
CA VAL A 236 -14.63 -9.40 19.46
C VAL A 236 -13.61 -9.09 18.36
N PHE A 237 -12.61 -8.31 18.71
CA PHE A 237 -11.46 -8.00 17.83
C PHE A 237 -10.37 -9.06 18.05
N GLY A 238 -9.92 -9.66 16.95
CA GLY A 238 -8.99 -10.78 17.01
C GLY A 238 -7.59 -10.38 17.42
N ASP A 239 -6.95 -11.26 18.14
CA ASP A 239 -5.58 -11.10 18.59
C ASP A 239 -4.57 -11.54 17.53
N SER A 240 -3.72 -10.61 17.10
CA SER A 240 -2.45 -10.94 16.45
C SER A 240 -1.41 -11.41 17.47
N LEU A 241 -0.32 -12.00 17.00
CA LEU A 241 0.78 -12.38 17.91
C LEU A 241 1.31 -11.19 18.70
N LEU A 242 1.45 -10.04 18.05
CA LEU A 242 1.90 -8.80 18.71
C LEU A 242 0.86 -8.31 19.72
N MET A 243 -0.42 -8.33 19.37
CA MET A 243 -1.50 -7.93 20.29
C MET A 243 -1.51 -8.82 21.54
N ARG A 244 -1.43 -10.14 21.37
CA ARG A 244 -1.34 -11.09 22.50
C ARG A 244 -0.14 -10.82 23.41
N PHE A 245 1.01 -10.55 22.81
CA PHE A 245 2.21 -10.20 23.56
C PHE A 245 2.05 -8.89 24.34
N MET A 246 1.50 -7.85 23.72
CA MET A 246 1.28 -6.54 24.37
C MET A 246 0.23 -6.64 25.49
N THR A 247 -0.85 -7.40 25.28
CA THR A 247 -1.88 -7.65 26.29
C THR A 247 -1.30 -8.44 27.47
N TRP A 248 -0.50 -9.49 27.18
CA TRP A 248 0.18 -10.23 28.23
C TRP A 248 1.16 -9.37 29.03
N LEU A 249 1.89 -8.48 28.38
CA LEU A 249 2.82 -7.57 29.04
C LEU A 249 2.09 -6.56 29.96
N ALA A 250 0.89 -6.12 29.55
CA ALA A 250 0.11 -5.12 30.29
C ALA A 250 -0.68 -5.73 31.49
N PHE A 251 -1.23 -6.93 31.32
CA PHE A 251 -2.19 -7.51 32.28
C PHE A 251 -1.76 -8.89 32.82
N GLY A 252 -0.70 -9.50 32.29
CA GLY A 252 -0.33 -10.86 32.63
C GLY A 252 -1.34 -11.90 32.09
N HIS A 253 -1.59 -12.95 32.85
CA HIS A 253 -2.60 -13.96 32.52
C HIS A 253 -3.96 -13.49 33.00
N LEU A 254 -4.91 -13.42 32.07
CA LEU A 254 -6.30 -13.07 32.40
C LEU A 254 -7.00 -14.22 33.12
N PRO A 255 -7.88 -13.93 34.11
CA PRO A 255 -8.71 -14.95 34.74
C PRO A 255 -9.66 -15.60 33.73
N PRO A 256 -10.07 -16.87 33.91
CA PRO A 256 -11.06 -17.50 33.07
C PRO A 256 -12.36 -16.69 33.00
N GLY A 257 -12.95 -16.55 31.80
CA GLY A 257 -14.19 -15.81 31.57
C GLY A 257 -14.02 -14.26 31.55
N HIS A 258 -12.81 -13.77 31.65
CA HIS A 258 -12.51 -12.33 31.56
C HIS A 258 -11.85 -11.98 30.25
N ASP A 259 -12.08 -10.76 29.79
CA ASP A 259 -11.41 -10.18 28.61
C ASP A 259 -11.06 -8.70 28.86
N VAL A 260 -10.27 -8.12 27.95
CA VAL A 260 -9.85 -6.72 28.04
C VAL A 260 -10.86 -5.84 27.29
N PHE A 261 -11.58 -5.03 28.03
CA PHE A 261 -12.40 -3.95 27.48
C PHE A 261 -11.51 -2.78 27.07
N VAL A 262 -11.14 -2.78 25.81
CA VAL A 262 -10.14 -1.87 25.28
C VAL A 262 -10.61 -0.41 25.29
N HIS A 263 -9.76 0.47 25.79
CA HIS A 263 -9.98 1.93 25.68
C HIS A 263 -9.99 2.36 24.21
N PRO A 264 -10.76 3.40 23.80
CA PRO A 264 -10.82 3.87 22.39
C PRO A 264 -9.45 4.12 21.75
N VAL A 265 -8.44 4.57 22.52
CA VAL A 265 -7.06 4.74 22.05
C VAL A 265 -6.39 3.39 21.74
N ALA A 266 -6.61 2.36 22.59
CA ALA A 266 -6.10 1.00 22.31
C ALA A 266 -6.76 0.39 21.09
N LEU A 267 -8.09 0.57 20.94
CA LEU A 267 -8.82 0.12 19.77
C LEU A 267 -8.29 0.79 18.49
N ALA A 268 -8.04 2.09 18.52
CA ALA A 268 -7.44 2.79 17.38
C ALA A 268 -6.02 2.27 17.05
N GLY A 269 -5.22 1.95 18.07
CA GLY A 269 -3.92 1.30 17.93
C GLY A 269 -4.04 -0.07 17.26
N TRP A 270 -4.99 -0.91 17.72
CA TRP A 270 -5.29 -2.20 17.10
C TRP A 270 -5.70 -2.05 15.63
N VAL A 271 -6.63 -1.13 15.33
CA VAL A 271 -7.06 -0.85 13.94
C VAL A 271 -5.87 -0.43 13.09
N GLY A 272 -5.00 0.44 13.61
CA GLY A 272 -3.79 0.90 12.92
C GLY A 272 -2.82 -0.24 12.61
N LEU A 273 -2.59 -1.16 13.57
CA LEU A 273 -1.77 -2.36 13.35
C LEU A 273 -2.41 -3.31 12.34
N PHE A 274 -3.72 -3.49 12.40
CA PHE A 274 -4.47 -4.31 11.44
C PHE A 274 -4.38 -3.74 10.01
N VAL A 275 -4.60 -2.43 9.83
CA VAL A 275 -4.44 -1.76 8.54
C VAL A 275 -3.00 -1.90 8.03
N THR A 276 -2.01 -1.77 8.92
CA THR A 276 -0.60 -1.99 8.57
C THR A 276 -0.37 -3.44 8.10
N ALA A 277 -0.95 -4.43 8.79
CA ALA A 277 -0.88 -5.83 8.36
C ALA A 277 -1.47 -6.02 6.96
N LEU A 278 -2.66 -5.46 6.69
CA LEU A 278 -3.30 -5.55 5.39
C LEU A 278 -2.46 -4.91 4.29
N ASN A 279 -1.84 -3.76 4.56
CA ASN A 279 -0.95 -3.08 3.62
C ASN A 279 0.35 -3.86 3.37
N LEU A 280 0.85 -4.61 4.36
CA LEU A 280 2.04 -5.45 4.23
C LEU A 280 1.79 -6.78 3.51
N ILE A 281 0.54 -7.14 3.17
CA ILE A 281 0.24 -8.34 2.38
C ILE A 281 0.97 -8.25 1.02
N PRO A 282 1.83 -9.23 0.66
CA PRO A 282 2.69 -9.15 -0.51
C PRO A 282 1.93 -9.47 -1.82
N VAL A 283 0.87 -8.70 -2.11
CA VAL A 283 -0.01 -8.88 -3.28
C VAL A 283 -0.17 -7.57 -4.05
N GLY A 284 -0.03 -7.64 -5.34
CA GLY A 284 -0.38 -6.58 -6.29
C GLY A 284 0.29 -5.24 -6.02
N GLN A 285 -0.51 -4.19 -5.83
CA GLN A 285 -0.06 -2.81 -5.65
C GLN A 285 -0.02 -2.35 -4.17
N LEU A 286 -0.33 -3.25 -3.22
CA LEU A 286 -0.17 -2.96 -1.79
C LEU A 286 1.30 -2.67 -1.46
N ASP A 287 1.57 -2.06 -0.32
CA ASP A 287 2.94 -1.75 0.09
C ASP A 287 3.77 -3.03 0.24
N GLY A 288 3.20 -4.09 0.84
CA GLY A 288 3.81 -5.41 0.87
C GLY A 288 4.04 -6.00 -0.53
N GLY A 289 3.16 -5.73 -1.48
CA GLY A 289 3.35 -6.09 -2.89
C GLY A 289 4.55 -5.39 -3.51
N ARG A 290 4.72 -4.09 -3.25
CA ARG A 290 5.88 -3.31 -3.72
C ARG A 290 7.18 -3.75 -3.06
N ILE A 291 7.14 -4.01 -1.73
CA ILE A 291 8.26 -4.57 -0.98
C ILE A 291 8.65 -5.93 -1.55
N ALA A 292 7.68 -6.82 -1.77
CA ALA A 292 7.91 -8.14 -2.36
C ALA A 292 8.45 -8.06 -3.79
N TYR A 293 7.99 -7.09 -4.58
CA TYR A 293 8.56 -6.85 -5.91
C TYR A 293 10.04 -6.41 -5.83
N ALA A 294 10.34 -5.48 -4.93
CA ALA A 294 11.73 -5.04 -4.73
C ALA A 294 12.66 -6.18 -4.29
N LEU A 295 12.16 -7.10 -3.42
CA LEU A 295 12.91 -8.27 -2.93
C LEU A 295 13.06 -9.37 -4.00
N PHE A 296 11.98 -9.73 -4.67
CA PHE A 296 11.89 -10.96 -5.48
C PHE A 296 11.85 -10.71 -7.00
N GLY A 297 11.69 -9.46 -7.44
CA GLY A 297 11.64 -9.06 -8.84
C GLY A 297 10.56 -9.81 -9.62
N ALA A 298 10.94 -10.45 -10.72
CA ALA A 298 10.02 -11.20 -11.60
C ALA A 298 9.25 -12.33 -10.89
N ARG A 299 9.74 -12.84 -9.75
CA ARG A 299 9.06 -13.87 -8.94
C ARG A 299 7.91 -13.30 -8.09
N HIS A 300 7.73 -11.99 -8.04
CA HIS A 300 6.63 -11.33 -7.28
C HIS A 300 5.26 -11.94 -7.58
N ARG A 301 4.95 -12.26 -8.84
CA ARG A 301 3.67 -12.89 -9.20
C ARG A 301 3.44 -14.22 -8.47
N GLN A 302 4.49 -15.05 -8.35
CA GLN A 302 4.42 -16.32 -7.63
C GLN A 302 4.17 -16.10 -6.14
N VAL A 303 4.85 -15.11 -5.55
CA VAL A 303 4.63 -14.71 -4.14
C VAL A 303 3.20 -14.23 -3.93
N SER A 304 2.68 -13.37 -4.81
CA SER A 304 1.29 -12.87 -4.72
C SER A 304 0.26 -13.99 -4.82
N VAL A 305 0.44 -14.95 -5.73
CA VAL A 305 -0.46 -16.11 -5.87
C VAL A 305 -0.37 -17.01 -4.63
N ALA A 306 0.84 -17.29 -4.15
CA ALA A 306 1.02 -18.10 -2.94
C ALA A 306 0.36 -17.45 -1.71
N THR A 307 0.51 -16.13 -1.56
CA THR A 307 -0.13 -15.37 -0.47
C THR A 307 -1.65 -15.41 -0.59
N PHE A 308 -2.20 -15.23 -1.79
CA PHE A 308 -3.64 -15.33 -2.05
C PHE A 308 -4.18 -16.70 -1.63
N LEU A 309 -3.53 -17.78 -2.03
CA LEU A 309 -3.91 -19.14 -1.62
C LEU A 309 -3.75 -19.33 -0.11
N GLY A 310 -2.73 -18.74 0.50
CA GLY A 310 -2.54 -18.73 1.95
C GLY A 310 -3.68 -18.05 2.70
N LEU A 311 -4.20 -16.92 2.20
CA LEU A 311 -5.35 -16.24 2.78
C LEU A 311 -6.64 -17.08 2.67
N LEU A 312 -6.86 -17.75 1.54
CA LEU A 312 -7.98 -18.68 1.39
C LEU A 312 -7.88 -19.86 2.36
N ALA A 313 -6.67 -20.42 2.51
CA ALA A 313 -6.42 -21.49 3.46
C ALA A 313 -6.63 -21.03 4.90
N LEU A 314 -6.16 -19.83 5.26
CA LEU A 314 -6.37 -19.22 6.58
C LEU A 314 -7.87 -19.05 6.86
N GLY A 315 -8.65 -18.55 5.90
CA GLY A 315 -10.10 -18.43 6.01
C GLY A 315 -10.77 -19.78 6.24
N ALA A 316 -10.36 -20.82 5.50
CA ALA A 316 -10.91 -22.18 5.62
C ALA A 316 -10.56 -22.83 6.97
N ILE A 317 -9.32 -22.71 7.43
CA ILE A 317 -8.84 -23.30 8.69
C ILE A 317 -9.50 -22.60 9.90
N THR A 318 -9.64 -21.29 9.86
CA THR A 318 -10.19 -20.49 10.98
C THR A 318 -11.70 -20.35 10.93
N GLY A 319 -12.36 -20.74 9.83
CA GLY A 319 -13.79 -20.49 9.60
C GLY A 319 -14.12 -19.00 9.42
N SER A 320 -13.11 -18.13 9.23
CA SER A 320 -13.29 -16.68 9.16
C SER A 320 -13.64 -16.21 7.75
N ALA A 321 -14.88 -15.74 7.56
CA ALA A 321 -15.34 -15.16 6.30
C ALA A 321 -14.51 -13.91 5.88
N ASN A 322 -13.91 -13.22 6.84
CA ASN A 322 -13.11 -12.00 6.58
C ASN A 322 -12.00 -12.26 5.56
N TRP A 323 -11.30 -13.39 5.66
CA TRP A 323 -10.17 -13.69 4.75
C TRP A 323 -10.61 -14.02 3.34
N PHE A 324 -11.80 -14.62 3.15
CA PHE A 324 -12.38 -14.82 1.82
C PHE A 324 -12.75 -13.48 1.17
N VAL A 325 -13.35 -12.56 1.95
CA VAL A 325 -13.68 -11.21 1.47
C VAL A 325 -12.40 -10.46 1.07
N TRP A 326 -11.34 -10.52 1.89
CA TRP A 326 -10.06 -9.90 1.56
C TRP A 326 -9.39 -10.53 0.36
N ALA A 327 -9.37 -11.87 0.26
CA ALA A 327 -8.83 -12.56 -0.92
C ALA A 327 -9.59 -12.16 -2.19
N PHE A 328 -10.92 -12.07 -2.14
CA PHE A 328 -11.74 -11.59 -3.25
C PHE A 328 -11.38 -10.15 -3.66
N LEU A 329 -11.31 -9.23 -2.68
CA LEU A 329 -10.93 -7.84 -2.96
C LEU A 329 -9.53 -7.74 -3.58
N LEU A 330 -8.54 -8.46 -3.06
CA LEU A 330 -7.19 -8.48 -3.61
C LEU A 330 -7.17 -9.01 -5.05
N PHE A 331 -7.93 -10.06 -5.34
CA PHE A 331 -7.99 -10.64 -6.68
C PHE A 331 -8.63 -9.69 -7.70
N PHE A 332 -9.81 -9.12 -7.38
CA PHE A 332 -10.58 -8.33 -8.33
C PHE A 332 -10.12 -6.87 -8.45
N VAL A 333 -9.62 -6.28 -7.35
CA VAL A 333 -9.24 -4.86 -7.31
C VAL A 333 -7.76 -4.66 -7.60
N MET A 334 -6.88 -5.44 -6.98
CA MET A 334 -5.43 -5.25 -7.06
C MET A 334 -4.75 -6.10 -8.14
N GLY A 335 -5.25 -7.34 -8.35
CA GLY A 335 -4.59 -8.32 -9.22
C GLY A 335 -3.25 -8.81 -8.66
N PHE A 336 -2.54 -9.64 -9.42
CA PHE A 336 -1.28 -10.27 -9.00
C PHE A 336 -0.03 -9.68 -9.63
N GLN A 337 -0.17 -8.61 -10.41
CA GLN A 337 0.95 -7.99 -11.12
C GLN A 337 1.32 -6.66 -10.49
N HIS A 338 2.61 -6.40 -10.44
CA HIS A 338 3.18 -5.11 -10.05
C HIS A 338 3.78 -4.41 -11.28
N GLN A 339 3.74 -3.08 -11.27
CA GLN A 339 4.41 -2.28 -12.30
C GLN A 339 5.90 -2.19 -11.99
N PRO A 340 6.79 -2.51 -12.93
CA PRO A 340 8.23 -2.39 -12.71
C PRO A 340 8.63 -0.92 -12.49
N PRO A 341 9.72 -0.66 -11.76
CA PRO A 341 10.36 0.65 -11.73
C PRO A 341 10.98 0.99 -13.08
N LEU A 342 11.45 2.22 -13.26
CA LEU A 342 12.13 2.63 -14.49
C LEU A 342 13.44 1.87 -14.70
N ASP A 343 14.22 1.66 -13.65
CA ASP A 343 15.38 0.77 -13.61
C ASP A 343 15.06 -0.48 -12.80
N ASP A 344 14.75 -1.58 -13.50
CA ASP A 344 14.52 -2.90 -12.89
C ASP A 344 15.77 -3.79 -12.93
N LEU A 345 16.91 -3.26 -13.37
CA LEU A 345 18.19 -3.97 -13.45
C LEU A 345 19.01 -3.82 -12.18
N SER A 346 18.99 -2.62 -11.59
CA SER A 346 19.76 -2.33 -10.38
C SER A 346 19.24 -3.15 -9.20
N PRO A 347 20.12 -3.90 -8.49
CA PRO A 347 19.72 -4.75 -7.37
C PRO A 347 19.30 -3.91 -6.16
N LEU A 348 18.46 -4.51 -5.31
CA LEU A 348 18.13 -3.96 -4.00
C LEU A 348 19.37 -4.02 -3.10
N SER A 349 19.66 -2.93 -2.38
CA SER A 349 20.80 -2.89 -1.46
C SER A 349 20.63 -3.84 -0.26
N PRO A 350 21.73 -4.40 0.30
CA PRO A 350 21.65 -5.39 1.38
C PRO A 350 20.90 -4.89 2.63
N GLY A 351 21.08 -3.63 3.02
CA GLY A 351 20.37 -3.07 4.18
C GLY A 351 18.86 -3.03 3.95
N ARG A 352 18.41 -2.65 2.72
CA ARG A 352 16.98 -2.66 2.36
C ARG A 352 16.42 -4.06 2.29
N TYR A 353 17.24 -5.03 1.85
CA TYR A 353 16.83 -6.43 1.86
C TYR A 353 16.51 -6.90 3.29
N ALA A 354 17.36 -6.58 4.27
CA ALA A 354 17.12 -6.91 5.68
C ALA A 354 15.85 -6.26 6.23
N VAL A 355 15.61 -4.97 5.93
CA VAL A 355 14.36 -4.28 6.32
C VAL A 355 13.14 -4.90 5.62
N GLY A 356 13.27 -5.34 4.37
CA GLY A 356 12.20 -6.03 3.66
C GLY A 356 11.82 -7.37 4.29
N VAL A 357 12.80 -8.16 4.71
CA VAL A 357 12.57 -9.39 5.49
C VAL A 357 11.90 -9.06 6.83
N PHE A 358 12.33 -8.00 7.52
CA PHE A 358 11.66 -7.53 8.73
C PHE A 358 10.18 -7.16 8.49
N CYS A 359 9.85 -6.48 7.39
CA CYS A 359 8.46 -6.17 7.03
C CYS A 359 7.62 -7.44 6.81
N LEU A 360 8.19 -8.50 6.21
CA LEU A 360 7.49 -9.78 6.05
C LEU A 360 7.28 -10.50 7.41
N ILE A 361 8.27 -10.44 8.31
CA ILE A 361 8.12 -10.95 9.69
C ILE A 361 7.05 -10.14 10.43
N LEU A 362 7.07 -8.82 10.28
CA LEU A 362 6.09 -7.93 10.89
C LEU A 362 4.66 -8.27 10.43
N LEU A 363 4.43 -8.59 9.16
CA LEU A 363 3.14 -9.08 8.68
C LEU A 363 2.66 -10.29 9.50
N ILE A 364 3.53 -11.29 9.73
CA ILE A 364 3.17 -12.49 10.50
C ILE A 364 2.80 -12.13 11.94
N LEU A 365 3.50 -11.18 12.54
CA LEU A 365 3.24 -10.73 13.90
C LEU A 365 1.96 -9.92 14.04
N LEU A 366 1.56 -9.21 12.98
CA LEU A 366 0.42 -8.29 13.00
C LEU A 366 -0.89 -8.90 12.51
N ILE A 367 -0.86 -9.98 11.72
CA ILE A 367 -2.05 -10.58 11.13
C ILE A 367 -2.84 -11.37 12.18
N PRO A 368 -4.09 -11.00 12.50
CA PRO A 368 -4.93 -11.79 13.41
C PRO A 368 -5.55 -12.96 12.63
N PRO A 369 -5.54 -14.20 13.16
CA PRO A 369 -6.18 -15.34 12.49
C PRO A 369 -7.67 -15.14 12.20
N VAL A 370 -8.40 -14.51 13.11
CA VAL A 370 -9.80 -14.09 12.96
C VAL A 370 -9.89 -12.61 13.28
N PRO A 371 -9.93 -11.69 12.29
CA PRO A 371 -9.86 -10.25 12.54
C PRO A 371 -11.02 -9.71 13.37
N VAL A 372 -12.25 -10.10 13.05
CA VAL A 372 -13.46 -9.68 13.76
C VAL A 372 -14.43 -10.86 13.83
N ALA A 373 -14.96 -11.12 15.00
CA ALA A 373 -16.00 -12.11 15.25
C ALA A 373 -17.15 -11.50 16.03
N ILE A 374 -18.36 -12.06 15.87
CA ILE A 374 -19.54 -11.77 16.70
C ILE A 374 -19.75 -13.01 17.56
N GLN A 375 -19.70 -12.88 18.86
CA GLN A 375 -19.91 -13.95 19.84
C GLN A 375 -21.18 -13.71 20.64
#